data_dbc0ab322e27785f67174f46242f3a09
#
_entry.id   dbc0ab322e27785f67174f46242f3a09
#
_cell.length_a   1.000
_cell.length_b   1.000
_cell.length_c   1.000
_cell.angle_alpha   90.00
_cell.angle_beta   90.00
_cell.angle_gamma   90.00
#
_symmetry.space_group_name_H-M   'P 1'
#
loop_
_entity.id
_entity.type
_entity.pdbx_description
1 polymer ?
#
loop_
_entity_poly.entity_id
_entity_poly.type
_entity_poly.pdbx_seq_one_letter_code
_entity_poly.pdbx_strand_id
1 'polypeptide(L)'
;MKRVYTCFCTDVIHEGHRNIIREAGKYGELTIGVLSDAAMIRFNRFPTISFEERMQLVKDIPEVSNVVVQDDVMYDKVIEELRPDYVIHGDNWQEGALKAIRDNVEGLLKTYGGEIIDVPYTYNEEVKRIDTRIKEKLAMPEYRRKRLRQLIEIRPIVKALEVHSGLTGLIAEKTIVEHDGELDQFDAMWISSLCDSTAKGKPDIELVDMTSRFRTIDDVTEVTTKPIIFDGDTGGLTEHFVYTVRTLEKMGVSAIIIEDKTGLKKNSLFGNEVEQTQDSIENFSAKIAAGKKAQLTDDFMIIARIESLILERGMEDALNRARAFVAAGADGIMGTADTPAEPMRGLIFSFRNRFMNLASSTPPAVPKPKATTPMPMMASAVV
;
A
#
# COMPACT_ATOMS: atom_id res chain seq x y z
N MET A 1 11.59 -36.12 20.82
CA MET A 1 10.42 -36.08 19.93
C MET A 1 10.82 -35.25 18.73
N LYS A 2 10.34 -35.56 17.53
CA LYS A 2 10.63 -34.75 16.34
C LYS A 2 9.92 -33.40 16.44
N ARG A 3 10.56 -32.32 15.99
CA ARG A 3 10.02 -30.96 15.99
C ARG A 3 9.36 -30.67 14.65
N VAL A 4 8.10 -30.28 14.69
CA VAL A 4 7.28 -29.98 13.51
C VAL A 4 6.89 -28.52 13.54
N TYR A 5 6.99 -27.87 12.39
CA TYR A 5 6.65 -26.46 12.24
C TYR A 5 5.68 -26.23 11.09
N THR A 6 4.73 -25.34 11.28
CA THR A 6 3.92 -24.73 10.21
C THR A 6 3.65 -23.26 10.52
N CYS A 7 3.28 -22.46 9.53
CA CYS A 7 2.97 -21.06 9.70
C CYS A 7 1.55 -20.73 9.25
N PHE A 8 0.83 -19.94 10.03
CA PHE A 8 -0.49 -19.47 9.71
C PHE A 8 -0.58 -17.94 9.66
N CYS A 9 -1.29 -17.45 8.64
CA CYS A 9 -1.61 -16.02 8.44
C CYS A 9 -3.12 -15.79 8.44
N THR A 10 -3.87 -16.54 9.24
CA THR A 10 -5.33 -16.59 9.13
C THR A 10 -6.04 -15.91 10.30
N ASP A 11 -7.17 -15.30 10.00
CA ASP A 11 -8.13 -14.78 10.98
C ASP A 11 -9.17 -15.84 11.38
N VAL A 12 -9.18 -16.99 10.69
CA VAL A 12 -10.16 -18.08 10.89
C VAL A 12 -9.49 -19.43 10.70
N ILE A 13 -9.66 -20.34 11.66
CA ILE A 13 -9.24 -21.73 11.52
C ILE A 13 -10.34 -22.50 10.80
N HIS A 14 -10.09 -22.90 9.57
CA HIS A 14 -10.99 -23.70 8.73
C HIS A 14 -10.45 -25.13 8.51
N GLU A 15 -11.19 -25.99 7.84
CA GLU A 15 -10.83 -27.40 7.64
C GLU A 15 -9.45 -27.58 6.96
N GLY A 16 -9.05 -26.68 6.06
CA GLY A 16 -7.70 -26.72 5.48
C GLY A 16 -6.59 -26.60 6.53
N HIS A 17 -6.73 -25.68 7.49
CA HIS A 17 -5.78 -25.57 8.62
C HIS A 17 -5.84 -26.81 9.52
N ARG A 18 -7.03 -27.33 9.83
CA ARG A 18 -7.20 -28.54 10.62
C ARG A 18 -6.56 -29.76 9.97
N ASN A 19 -6.58 -29.87 8.66
CA ASN A 19 -5.92 -30.95 7.92
C ASN A 19 -4.39 -30.85 8.05
N ILE A 20 -3.82 -29.65 7.92
CA ILE A 20 -2.39 -29.41 8.15
C ILE A 20 -2.01 -29.80 9.59
N ILE A 21 -2.79 -29.37 10.59
CA ILE A 21 -2.55 -29.68 12.01
C ILE A 21 -2.61 -31.18 12.25
N ARG A 22 -3.63 -31.85 11.74
CA ARG A 22 -3.82 -33.31 11.87
C ARG A 22 -2.68 -34.10 11.23
N GLU A 23 -2.22 -33.64 10.08
CA GLU A 23 -1.07 -34.27 9.41
C GLU A 23 0.20 -34.03 10.22
N ALA A 24 0.45 -32.81 10.67
CA ALA A 24 1.60 -32.44 11.49
C ALA A 24 1.72 -33.28 12.77
N GLY A 25 0.62 -33.56 13.43
CA GLY A 25 0.57 -34.40 14.65
C GLY A 25 1.08 -35.84 14.45
N LYS A 26 1.15 -36.33 13.20
CA LYS A 26 1.71 -37.67 12.93
C LYS A 26 3.25 -37.69 12.97
N TYR A 27 3.89 -36.53 12.84
CA TYR A 27 5.35 -36.43 12.72
C TYR A 27 6.04 -36.03 14.01
N GLY A 28 5.35 -35.36 14.94
CA GLY A 28 5.97 -34.97 16.19
C GLY A 28 5.28 -33.86 16.95
N GLU A 29 6.05 -33.11 17.72
CA GLU A 29 5.60 -31.97 18.52
C GLU A 29 5.41 -30.73 17.62
N LEU A 30 4.16 -30.27 17.55
CA LEU A 30 3.78 -29.18 16.63
C LEU A 30 3.97 -27.80 17.26
N THR A 31 4.80 -26.99 16.61
CA THR A 31 4.88 -25.55 16.82
C THR A 31 4.25 -24.82 15.64
N ILE A 32 3.35 -23.88 15.91
CA ILE A 32 2.76 -23.02 14.88
C ILE A 32 3.29 -21.60 15.00
N GLY A 33 3.83 -21.08 13.90
CA GLY A 33 4.13 -19.67 13.72
C GLY A 33 2.87 -18.91 13.32
N VAL A 34 2.58 -17.79 14.00
CA VAL A 34 1.54 -16.85 13.60
C VAL A 34 2.22 -15.61 13.05
N LEU A 35 1.92 -15.28 11.79
CA LEU A 35 2.47 -14.06 11.16
C LEU A 35 2.02 -12.82 11.93
N SER A 36 2.98 -11.95 12.27
CA SER A 36 2.67 -10.63 12.83
C SER A 36 1.90 -9.77 11.84
N ASP A 37 1.17 -8.75 12.31
CA ASP A 37 0.47 -7.80 11.46
C ASP A 37 1.43 -7.12 10.48
N ALA A 38 2.63 -6.76 10.95
CA ALA A 38 3.66 -6.17 10.12
C ALA A 38 4.11 -7.10 8.98
N ALA A 39 4.32 -8.40 9.27
CA ALA A 39 4.68 -9.39 8.25
C ALA A 39 3.55 -9.58 7.24
N MET A 40 2.31 -9.69 7.70
CA MET A 40 1.14 -9.80 6.83
C MET A 40 0.99 -8.58 5.92
N ILE A 41 1.08 -7.37 6.45
CA ILE A 41 0.89 -6.12 5.70
C ILE A 41 2.04 -5.92 4.69
N ARG A 42 3.29 -6.29 5.03
CA ARG A 42 4.40 -6.29 4.05
C ARG A 42 4.10 -7.18 2.84
N PHE A 43 3.32 -8.23 3.01
CA PHE A 43 2.88 -9.14 1.94
C PHE A 43 1.50 -8.78 1.36
N ASN A 44 1.02 -7.55 1.59
CA ASN A 44 -0.31 -7.05 1.21
C ASN A 44 -1.48 -7.92 1.69
N ARG A 45 -1.31 -8.58 2.82
CA ARG A 45 -2.38 -9.28 3.54
C ARG A 45 -2.75 -8.47 4.77
N PHE A 46 -4.03 -8.14 4.90
CA PHE A 46 -4.52 -7.31 6.00
C PHE A 46 -5.36 -8.16 6.93
N PRO A 47 -4.99 -8.27 8.22
CA PRO A 47 -5.79 -9.00 9.19
C PRO A 47 -7.12 -8.27 9.46
N THR A 48 -8.16 -9.04 9.76
CA THR A 48 -9.49 -8.52 10.13
C THR A 48 -9.78 -8.62 11.62
N ILE A 49 -8.91 -9.31 12.37
CA ILE A 49 -8.88 -9.38 13.83
C ILE A 49 -7.48 -9.05 14.34
N SER A 50 -7.34 -8.72 15.62
CA SER A 50 -6.05 -8.33 16.20
C SER A 50 -5.04 -9.48 16.20
N PHE A 51 -3.76 -9.15 16.30
CA PHE A 51 -2.69 -10.14 16.41
C PHE A 51 -2.88 -11.04 17.65
N GLU A 52 -3.28 -10.46 18.77
CA GLU A 52 -3.54 -11.18 20.02
C GLU A 52 -4.68 -12.18 19.84
N GLU A 53 -5.76 -11.81 19.15
CA GLU A 53 -6.86 -12.72 18.84
C GLU A 53 -6.40 -13.88 17.94
N ARG A 54 -5.59 -13.59 16.92
CA ARG A 54 -5.01 -14.63 16.03
C ARG A 54 -4.10 -15.61 16.79
N MET A 55 -3.27 -15.08 17.67
CA MET A 55 -2.43 -15.90 18.56
C MET A 55 -3.28 -16.79 19.46
N GLN A 56 -4.38 -16.25 20.03
CA GLN A 56 -5.26 -17.01 20.91
C GLN A 56 -6.01 -18.10 20.15
N LEU A 57 -6.51 -17.83 18.95
CA LEU A 57 -7.16 -18.81 18.09
C LEU A 57 -6.28 -20.05 17.85
N VAL A 58 -4.97 -19.86 17.68
CA VAL A 58 -4.03 -20.95 17.46
C VAL A 58 -3.68 -21.67 18.77
N LYS A 59 -3.52 -20.94 19.88
CA LYS A 59 -3.25 -21.51 21.20
C LYS A 59 -4.38 -22.39 21.72
N ASP A 60 -5.62 -22.09 21.33
CA ASP A 60 -6.80 -22.84 21.76
C ASP A 60 -6.97 -24.18 21.03
N ILE A 61 -6.06 -24.52 20.10
CA ILE A 61 -6.09 -25.80 19.37
C ILE A 61 -5.36 -26.86 20.21
N PRO A 62 -6.02 -27.93 20.66
CA PRO A 62 -5.46 -28.92 21.57
C PRO A 62 -4.22 -29.64 21.03
N GLU A 63 -4.12 -29.80 19.72
CA GLU A 63 -3.03 -30.49 19.03
C GLU A 63 -1.75 -29.64 18.91
N VAL A 64 -1.81 -28.36 19.26
CA VAL A 64 -0.69 -27.41 19.15
C VAL A 64 0.10 -27.40 20.45
N SER A 65 1.37 -27.76 20.39
CA SER A 65 2.25 -27.79 21.56
C SER A 65 2.81 -26.39 21.88
N ASN A 66 3.19 -25.63 20.85
CA ASN A 66 3.77 -24.29 21.00
C ASN A 66 3.27 -23.34 19.93
N VAL A 67 3.19 -22.05 20.27
CA VAL A 67 2.86 -20.97 19.34
C VAL A 67 3.93 -19.89 19.43
N VAL A 68 4.48 -19.51 18.29
CA VAL A 68 5.53 -18.48 18.19
C VAL A 68 5.10 -17.36 17.24
N VAL A 69 5.70 -16.20 17.39
CA VAL A 69 5.54 -15.09 16.45
C VAL A 69 6.45 -15.32 15.26
N GLN A 70 5.92 -15.15 14.05
CA GLN A 70 6.73 -15.08 12.84
C GLN A 70 6.63 -13.67 12.24
N ASP A 71 7.74 -12.93 12.25
CA ASP A 71 7.79 -11.52 11.86
C ASP A 71 8.09 -11.31 10.38
N ASP A 72 8.26 -12.37 9.61
CA ASP A 72 8.47 -12.34 8.17
C ASP A 72 7.72 -13.49 7.49
N VAL A 73 7.36 -13.30 6.22
CA VAL A 73 6.81 -14.38 5.38
C VAL A 73 7.88 -15.42 5.01
N MET A 74 9.15 -15.00 4.97
CA MET A 74 10.29 -15.91 4.87
C MET A 74 10.55 -16.62 6.19
N TYR A 75 11.10 -17.82 6.12
CA TYR A 75 11.24 -18.72 7.27
C TYR A 75 12.64 -18.72 7.89
N ASP A 76 13.57 -17.91 7.37
CA ASP A 76 14.99 -17.92 7.73
C ASP A 76 15.17 -17.89 9.25
N LYS A 77 14.65 -16.84 9.89
CA LYS A 77 14.81 -16.64 11.33
C LYS A 77 14.19 -17.75 12.16
N VAL A 78 12.98 -18.15 11.84
CA VAL A 78 12.26 -19.17 12.63
C VAL A 78 12.86 -20.55 12.42
N ILE A 79 13.34 -20.88 11.24
CA ILE A 79 14.04 -22.15 10.98
C ILE A 79 15.39 -22.16 11.67
N GLU A 80 16.15 -21.06 11.67
CA GLU A 80 17.43 -20.94 12.37
C GLU A 80 17.25 -21.13 13.89
N GLU A 81 16.23 -20.50 14.48
CA GLU A 81 15.96 -20.57 15.93
C GLU A 81 15.41 -21.92 16.37
N LEU A 82 14.41 -22.47 15.68
CA LEU A 82 13.70 -23.68 16.08
C LEU A 82 14.33 -24.96 15.54
N ARG A 83 15.01 -24.89 14.39
CA ARG A 83 15.58 -26.05 13.67
C ARG A 83 14.61 -27.23 13.60
N PRO A 84 13.41 -27.06 12.99
CA PRO A 84 12.41 -28.12 12.94
C PRO A 84 12.90 -29.29 12.08
N ASP A 85 12.59 -30.53 12.52
CA ASP A 85 12.84 -31.70 11.67
C ASP A 85 11.95 -31.72 10.45
N TYR A 86 10.72 -31.21 10.59
CA TYR A 86 9.74 -31.12 9.51
C TYR A 86 9.08 -29.73 9.44
N VAL A 87 8.98 -29.17 8.24
CA VAL A 87 8.08 -28.05 7.94
C VAL A 87 6.91 -28.60 7.15
N ILE A 88 5.69 -28.37 7.64
CA ILE A 88 4.46 -28.85 6.99
C ILE A 88 3.69 -27.68 6.44
N HIS A 89 3.26 -27.78 5.18
CA HIS A 89 2.49 -26.74 4.51
C HIS A 89 1.54 -27.35 3.48
N GLY A 90 0.50 -26.60 3.08
CA GLY A 90 -0.33 -26.97 1.93
C GLY A 90 0.49 -26.96 0.64
N ASP A 91 0.18 -27.84 -0.30
CA ASP A 91 0.90 -27.96 -1.59
C ASP A 91 0.71 -26.75 -2.54
N ASN A 92 -0.15 -25.80 -2.17
CA ASN A 92 -0.40 -24.57 -2.92
C ASN A 92 0.80 -23.61 -3.02
N TRP A 93 1.92 -23.89 -2.39
CA TRP A 93 3.18 -23.15 -2.51
C TRP A 93 4.20 -23.80 -3.47
N GLN A 94 3.86 -24.92 -4.08
CA GLN A 94 4.72 -25.59 -5.08
C GLN A 94 4.83 -24.82 -6.40
N GLU A 95 3.84 -23.98 -6.68
CA GLU A 95 3.76 -23.20 -7.91
C GLU A 95 3.38 -21.73 -7.60
N GLY A 96 3.57 -20.87 -8.60
CA GLY A 96 3.20 -19.46 -8.52
C GLY A 96 4.06 -18.63 -7.56
N ALA A 97 3.48 -17.57 -7.05
CA ALA A 97 4.18 -16.57 -6.24
C ALA A 97 4.76 -17.10 -4.91
N LEU A 98 4.22 -18.17 -4.36
CA LEU A 98 4.69 -18.73 -3.08
C LEU A 98 5.85 -19.72 -3.27
N LYS A 99 6.20 -20.09 -4.50
CA LYS A 99 7.26 -21.04 -4.80
C LYS A 99 8.61 -20.58 -4.25
N ALA A 100 8.93 -19.30 -4.34
CA ALA A 100 10.17 -18.73 -3.81
C ALA A 100 10.32 -18.97 -2.30
N ILE A 101 9.22 -18.86 -1.53
CA ILE A 101 9.22 -19.15 -0.09
C ILE A 101 9.51 -20.64 0.15
N ARG A 102 8.87 -21.53 -0.61
CA ARG A 102 9.10 -22.97 -0.52
C ARG A 102 10.56 -23.34 -0.81
N ASP A 103 11.11 -22.81 -1.91
CA ASP A 103 12.48 -23.08 -2.33
C ASP A 103 13.51 -22.58 -1.27
N ASN A 104 13.25 -21.43 -0.65
CA ASN A 104 14.03 -20.93 0.49
C ASN A 104 13.96 -21.90 1.69
N VAL A 105 12.76 -22.30 2.10
CA VAL A 105 12.57 -23.26 3.21
C VAL A 105 13.28 -24.57 2.94
N GLU A 106 13.17 -25.13 1.73
CA GLU A 106 13.84 -26.36 1.33
C GLU A 106 15.37 -26.23 1.43
N GLY A 107 15.91 -25.10 0.95
CA GLY A 107 17.32 -24.77 1.05
C GLY A 107 17.82 -24.74 2.50
N LEU A 108 17.10 -24.05 3.37
CA LEU A 108 17.43 -23.95 4.80
C LEU A 108 17.39 -25.30 5.50
N LEU A 109 16.33 -26.09 5.30
CA LEU A 109 16.16 -27.42 5.91
C LEU A 109 17.27 -28.39 5.49
N LYS A 110 17.68 -28.38 4.23
CA LYS A 110 18.77 -29.23 3.70
C LYS A 110 20.10 -29.02 4.44
N THR A 111 20.33 -27.84 5.00
CA THR A 111 21.60 -27.54 5.73
C THR A 111 21.81 -28.39 6.97
N TYR A 112 20.75 -28.98 7.54
CA TYR A 112 20.83 -29.81 8.74
C TYR A 112 19.99 -31.11 8.70
N GLY A 113 19.44 -31.44 7.51
CA GLY A 113 18.72 -32.70 7.29
C GLY A 113 17.25 -32.68 7.70
N GLY A 114 16.64 -31.49 7.74
CA GLY A 114 15.18 -31.32 7.85
C GLY A 114 14.48 -31.53 6.51
N GLU A 115 13.16 -31.74 6.54
CA GLU A 115 12.35 -32.06 5.35
C GLU A 115 11.05 -31.24 5.29
N ILE A 116 10.56 -31.00 4.07
CA ILE A 116 9.23 -30.44 3.83
C ILE A 116 8.22 -31.57 3.65
N ILE A 117 7.07 -31.46 4.28
CA ILE A 117 5.91 -32.31 4.06
C ILE A 117 4.79 -31.46 3.42
N ASP A 118 4.50 -31.69 2.17
CA ASP A 118 3.42 -31.05 1.47
C ASP A 118 2.10 -31.79 1.73
N VAL A 119 1.09 -31.07 2.23
CA VAL A 119 -0.25 -31.60 2.47
C VAL A 119 -1.16 -31.17 1.32
N PRO A 120 -1.90 -32.11 0.69
CA PRO A 120 -2.83 -31.73 -0.37
C PRO A 120 -3.79 -30.62 0.05
N TYR A 121 -3.89 -29.59 -0.78
CA TYR A 121 -4.74 -28.45 -0.50
C TYR A 121 -6.20 -28.88 -0.36
N THR A 122 -6.81 -28.52 0.76
CA THR A 122 -8.22 -28.82 1.02
C THR A 122 -9.11 -27.86 0.27
N TYR A 123 -9.53 -28.27 -0.92
CA TYR A 123 -10.50 -27.52 -1.72
C TYR A 123 -11.91 -28.01 -1.42
N ASN A 124 -12.65 -27.27 -0.61
CA ASN A 124 -14.07 -27.53 -0.39
C ASN A 124 -14.88 -26.22 -0.40
N GLU A 125 -16.20 -26.31 -0.53
CA GLU A 125 -17.10 -25.16 -0.62
C GLU A 125 -17.11 -24.31 0.68
N GLU A 126 -16.82 -24.90 1.81
CA GLU A 126 -16.74 -24.18 3.08
C GLU A 126 -15.50 -23.26 3.13
N VAL A 127 -14.33 -23.78 2.80
CA VAL A 127 -13.08 -23.01 2.71
C VAL A 127 -13.25 -21.86 1.71
N LYS A 128 -13.76 -22.16 0.53
CA LYS A 128 -14.05 -21.16 -0.52
C LYS A 128 -15.00 -20.06 -0.02
N ARG A 129 -16.03 -20.42 0.71
CA ARG A 129 -16.99 -19.45 1.28
C ARG A 129 -16.36 -18.56 2.35
N ILE A 130 -15.48 -19.13 3.20
CA ILE A 130 -14.73 -18.37 4.20
C ILE A 130 -13.80 -17.37 3.52
N ASP A 131 -13.01 -17.81 2.54
CA ASP A 131 -12.09 -16.95 1.78
C ASP A 131 -12.85 -15.82 1.06
N THR A 132 -14.01 -16.14 0.48
CA THR A 132 -14.87 -15.14 -0.17
C THR A 132 -15.34 -14.10 0.84
N ARG A 133 -15.84 -14.51 2.01
CA ARG A 133 -16.28 -13.59 3.06
C ARG A 133 -15.17 -12.70 3.59
N ILE A 134 -13.95 -13.22 3.74
CA ILE A 134 -12.79 -12.42 4.14
C ILE A 134 -12.50 -11.35 3.07
N LYS A 135 -12.50 -11.73 1.80
CA LYS A 135 -12.30 -10.78 0.69
C LYS A 135 -13.40 -9.71 0.64
N GLU A 136 -14.67 -10.10 0.78
CA GLU A 136 -15.81 -9.18 0.85
C GLU A 136 -15.65 -8.20 2.02
N LYS A 137 -15.31 -8.69 3.20
CA LYS A 137 -15.02 -7.86 4.37
C LYS A 137 -13.88 -6.88 4.11
N LEU A 138 -12.80 -7.36 3.51
CA LEU A 138 -11.64 -6.54 3.16
C LEU A 138 -11.95 -5.51 2.06
N ALA A 139 -12.96 -5.70 1.24
CA ALA A 139 -13.42 -4.74 0.23
C ALA A 139 -14.28 -3.61 0.81
N MET A 140 -14.77 -3.75 2.04
CA MET A 140 -15.60 -2.72 2.67
C MET A 140 -14.84 -1.40 2.85
N PRO A 141 -15.52 -0.24 2.73
CA PRO A 141 -14.90 1.09 2.79
C PRO A 141 -14.05 1.34 4.03
N GLU A 142 -14.49 0.91 5.21
CA GLU A 142 -13.76 1.09 6.47
C GLU A 142 -12.42 0.34 6.50
N TYR A 143 -12.33 -0.83 5.88
CA TYR A 143 -11.07 -1.59 5.79
C TYR A 143 -10.14 -1.00 4.75
N ARG A 144 -10.64 -0.60 3.58
CA ARG A 144 -9.83 -0.02 2.50
C ARG A 144 -9.23 1.32 2.93
N ARG A 145 -10.04 2.20 3.56
CA ARG A 145 -9.63 3.54 3.96
C ARG A 145 -8.40 3.54 4.86
N LYS A 146 -8.35 2.69 5.87
CA LYS A 146 -7.24 2.66 6.85
C LYS A 146 -5.94 2.04 6.34
N ARG A 147 -5.97 1.27 5.25
CA ARG A 147 -4.81 0.49 4.77
C ARG A 147 -3.63 1.34 4.35
N LEU A 148 -3.86 2.50 3.74
CA LEU A 148 -2.75 3.37 3.34
C LEU A 148 -1.92 3.79 4.55
N ARG A 149 -2.57 4.17 5.64
CA ARG A 149 -1.90 4.56 6.89
C ARG A 149 -1.11 3.39 7.49
N GLN A 150 -1.70 2.22 7.54
CA GLN A 150 -1.02 0.99 8.00
C GLN A 150 0.22 0.66 7.14
N LEU A 151 0.12 0.77 5.82
CA LEU A 151 1.26 0.56 4.91
C LEU A 151 2.40 1.55 5.16
N ILE A 152 2.08 2.84 5.33
CA ILE A 152 3.07 3.89 5.57
C ILE A 152 3.83 3.69 6.89
N GLU A 153 3.18 3.16 7.90
CA GLU A 153 3.81 2.87 9.20
C GLU A 153 4.82 1.73 9.11
N ILE A 154 4.59 0.75 8.23
CA ILE A 154 5.34 -0.50 8.16
C ILE A 154 6.35 -0.49 7.01
N ARG A 155 5.98 0.05 5.85
CA ARG A 155 6.84 0.07 4.66
C ARG A 155 7.66 1.36 4.60
N PRO A 156 8.94 1.28 4.21
CA PRO A 156 9.74 2.47 3.94
C PRO A 156 9.21 3.26 2.73
N ILE A 157 8.66 2.55 1.74
CA ILE A 157 8.09 3.10 0.50
C ILE A 157 6.79 2.36 0.21
N VAL A 158 5.73 3.09 -0.12
CA VAL A 158 4.46 2.57 -0.64
C VAL A 158 4.43 2.80 -2.14
N LYS A 159 4.28 1.72 -2.92
CA LYS A 159 4.24 1.76 -4.39
C LYS A 159 2.79 1.89 -4.85
N ALA A 160 2.43 3.05 -5.39
CA ALA A 160 1.11 3.29 -5.96
C ALA A 160 1.19 3.29 -7.50
N LEU A 161 0.31 2.51 -8.16
CA LEU A 161 0.16 2.54 -9.61
C LEU A 161 -1.06 3.40 -9.98
N GLU A 162 -0.89 4.21 -11.03
CA GLU A 162 -2.00 4.96 -11.62
C GLU A 162 -3.05 4.01 -12.22
N VAL A 163 -4.33 4.29 -11.94
CA VAL A 163 -5.49 3.58 -12.49
C VAL A 163 -6.62 4.58 -12.82
N HIS A 164 -7.36 4.31 -13.90
CA HIS A 164 -8.45 5.18 -14.38
C HIS A 164 -9.68 4.41 -14.88
N SER A 165 -9.72 3.10 -14.63
CA SER A 165 -10.84 2.23 -15.00
C SER A 165 -10.79 0.92 -14.19
N GLY A 166 -11.88 0.17 -14.15
CA GLY A 166 -11.90 -1.16 -13.56
C GLY A 166 -10.86 -2.11 -14.19
N LEU A 167 -10.60 -2.00 -15.50
CA LEU A 167 -9.58 -2.84 -16.17
C LEU A 167 -8.17 -2.53 -15.67
N THR A 168 -7.79 -1.24 -15.60
CA THR A 168 -6.47 -0.85 -15.09
C THR A 168 -6.33 -1.16 -13.61
N GLY A 169 -7.41 -1.03 -12.83
CA GLY A 169 -7.50 -1.47 -11.44
C GLY A 169 -7.26 -2.98 -11.30
N LEU A 170 -7.90 -3.80 -12.14
CA LEU A 170 -7.72 -5.26 -12.13
C LEU A 170 -6.27 -5.67 -12.46
N ILE A 171 -5.64 -5.00 -13.42
CA ILE A 171 -4.22 -5.23 -13.76
C ILE A 171 -3.35 -4.90 -12.55
N ALA A 172 -3.52 -3.72 -11.93
CA ALA A 172 -2.75 -3.31 -10.75
C ALA A 172 -2.96 -4.24 -9.56
N GLU A 173 -4.19 -4.76 -9.36
CA GLU A 173 -4.52 -5.70 -8.28
C GLU A 173 -3.82 -7.04 -8.44
N LYS A 174 -3.71 -7.55 -9.68
CA LYS A 174 -3.25 -8.90 -9.98
C LYS A 174 -1.77 -9.00 -10.34
N THR A 175 -1.11 -7.89 -10.64
CA THR A 175 0.30 -7.91 -11.02
C THR A 175 1.18 -8.21 -9.80
N ILE A 176 1.86 -9.35 -9.86
CA ILE A 176 2.89 -9.77 -8.91
C ILE A 176 4.09 -10.19 -9.77
N VAL A 177 5.27 -9.71 -9.43
CA VAL A 177 6.54 -10.05 -10.09
C VAL A 177 7.49 -10.66 -9.07
N GLU A 178 8.37 -11.53 -9.54
CA GLU A 178 9.50 -12.06 -8.78
C GLU A 178 10.78 -11.38 -9.27
N HIS A 179 11.58 -10.89 -8.35
CA HIS A 179 12.88 -10.32 -8.63
C HIS A 179 13.85 -10.65 -7.49
N ASP A 180 14.97 -11.29 -7.84
CA ASP A 180 16.01 -11.72 -6.90
C ASP A 180 15.49 -12.58 -5.71
N GLY A 181 14.49 -13.43 -5.98
CA GLY A 181 13.86 -14.30 -4.97
C GLY A 181 12.84 -13.59 -4.07
N GLU A 182 12.60 -12.30 -4.28
CA GLU A 182 11.57 -11.53 -3.58
C GLU A 182 10.35 -11.31 -4.48
N LEU A 183 9.17 -11.38 -3.86
CA LEU A 183 7.90 -11.05 -4.53
C LEU A 183 7.62 -9.56 -4.40
N ASP A 184 7.33 -8.93 -5.52
CA ASP A 184 7.00 -7.53 -5.59
C ASP A 184 5.65 -7.27 -6.25
N GLN A 185 4.92 -6.26 -5.73
CA GLN A 185 3.61 -5.85 -6.21
C GLN A 185 3.35 -4.39 -5.88
N PHE A 186 2.35 -3.81 -6.52
CA PHE A 186 1.86 -2.49 -6.13
C PHE A 186 1.08 -2.58 -4.82
N ASP A 187 1.27 -1.60 -3.95
CA ASP A 187 0.68 -1.52 -2.62
C ASP A 187 -0.64 -0.76 -2.61
N ALA A 188 -0.76 0.23 -3.48
CA ALA A 188 -1.87 1.17 -3.56
C ALA A 188 -2.21 1.51 -5.00
N MET A 189 -3.36 2.13 -5.20
CA MET A 189 -3.79 2.68 -6.49
C MET A 189 -3.90 4.20 -6.39
N TRP A 190 -3.55 4.88 -7.47
CA TRP A 190 -3.70 6.33 -7.61
C TRP A 190 -4.64 6.65 -8.76
N ILE A 191 -5.78 7.27 -8.47
CA ILE A 191 -6.71 7.77 -9.48
C ILE A 191 -6.30 9.21 -9.81
N SER A 192 -5.50 9.35 -10.87
CA SER A 192 -4.97 10.61 -11.36
C SER A 192 -6.05 11.42 -12.09
N SER A 193 -6.02 12.75 -11.93
CA SER A 193 -6.90 13.65 -12.68
C SER A 193 -6.55 13.67 -14.18
N LEU A 194 -5.27 13.61 -14.49
CA LEU A 194 -4.78 13.60 -15.88
C LEU A 194 -5.29 12.37 -16.64
N CYS A 195 -5.06 11.17 -16.11
CA CYS A 195 -5.44 9.94 -16.82
C CYS A 195 -6.96 9.77 -16.87
N ASP A 196 -7.66 10.12 -15.79
CA ASP A 196 -9.13 10.06 -15.76
C ASP A 196 -9.76 11.05 -16.75
N SER A 197 -9.22 12.28 -16.86
CA SER A 197 -9.67 13.27 -17.85
C SER A 197 -9.36 12.80 -19.27
N THR A 198 -8.15 12.31 -19.50
CA THR A 198 -7.72 11.82 -20.83
C THR A 198 -8.55 10.61 -21.28
N ALA A 199 -8.84 9.67 -20.39
CA ALA A 199 -9.70 8.53 -20.67
C ALA A 199 -11.13 8.93 -21.06
N LYS A 200 -11.57 10.13 -20.64
CA LYS A 200 -12.88 10.72 -21.00
C LYS A 200 -12.78 11.69 -22.18
N GLY A 201 -11.61 11.80 -22.85
CA GLY A 201 -11.38 12.70 -23.98
C GLY A 201 -11.45 14.18 -23.60
N LYS A 202 -11.06 14.54 -22.38
CA LYS A 202 -11.13 15.91 -21.87
C LYS A 202 -9.74 16.40 -21.40
N PRO A 203 -9.48 17.72 -21.48
CA PRO A 203 -8.25 18.27 -20.92
C PRO A 203 -8.26 18.23 -19.40
N ASP A 204 -7.05 18.12 -18.81
CA ASP A 204 -6.83 18.08 -17.38
C ASP A 204 -6.77 19.50 -16.78
N ILE A 205 -7.92 20.12 -16.66
CA ILE A 205 -8.12 21.51 -16.18
C ILE A 205 -9.31 21.61 -15.19
N GLU A 206 -9.57 20.56 -14.41
CA GLU A 206 -10.78 20.44 -13.57
C GLU A 206 -12.11 20.47 -14.37
N LEU A 207 -12.06 20.08 -15.65
CA LEU A 207 -13.27 20.06 -16.51
C LEU A 207 -14.16 18.86 -16.20
N VAL A 208 -13.59 17.74 -15.78
CA VAL A 208 -14.35 16.55 -15.39
C VAL A 208 -14.93 16.78 -14.00
N ASP A 209 -16.25 16.81 -13.91
CA ASP A 209 -16.94 17.04 -12.64
C ASP A 209 -16.76 15.87 -11.65
N MET A 210 -16.89 16.20 -10.36
CA MET A 210 -16.67 15.22 -9.28
C MET A 210 -17.61 14.02 -9.35
N THR A 211 -18.85 14.17 -9.84
CA THR A 211 -19.77 13.02 -9.98
C THR A 211 -19.23 12.02 -10.99
N SER A 212 -18.68 12.50 -12.09
CA SER A 212 -18.04 11.65 -13.09
C SER A 212 -16.77 10.97 -12.54
N ARG A 213 -15.99 11.69 -11.73
CA ARG A 213 -14.78 11.15 -11.11
C ARG A 213 -15.09 10.12 -10.01
N PHE A 214 -16.18 10.28 -9.26
CA PHE A 214 -16.66 9.30 -8.28
C PHE A 214 -17.06 7.98 -8.95
N ARG A 215 -17.62 8.01 -10.17
CA ARG A 215 -17.89 6.77 -10.93
C ARG A 215 -16.62 6.00 -11.26
N THR A 216 -15.53 6.69 -11.58
CA THR A 216 -14.21 6.02 -11.78
C THR A 216 -13.74 5.35 -10.49
N ILE A 217 -13.99 5.96 -9.32
CA ILE A 217 -13.70 5.32 -8.03
C ILE A 217 -14.56 4.06 -7.86
N ASP A 218 -15.87 4.13 -8.14
CA ASP A 218 -16.78 2.98 -8.05
C ASP A 218 -16.27 1.82 -8.92
N ASP A 219 -15.97 2.10 -10.20
CA ASP A 219 -15.45 1.08 -11.14
C ASP A 219 -14.15 0.42 -10.64
N VAL A 220 -13.26 1.19 -10.04
CA VAL A 220 -11.99 0.69 -9.50
C VAL A 220 -12.23 -0.11 -8.22
N THR A 221 -13.15 0.32 -7.35
CA THR A 221 -13.43 -0.38 -6.09
C THR A 221 -14.06 -1.75 -6.27
N GLU A 222 -14.74 -2.00 -7.39
CA GLU A 222 -15.30 -3.32 -7.74
C GLU A 222 -14.22 -4.40 -7.91
N VAL A 223 -13.00 -4.02 -8.27
CA VAL A 223 -11.94 -4.96 -8.65
C VAL A 223 -10.76 -5.00 -7.70
N THR A 224 -10.71 -4.10 -6.71
CA THR A 224 -9.56 -3.97 -5.80
C THR A 224 -9.94 -3.99 -4.33
N THR A 225 -9.03 -4.54 -3.54
CA THR A 225 -9.01 -4.37 -2.09
C THR A 225 -7.89 -3.43 -1.63
N LYS A 226 -7.02 -2.95 -2.53
CA LYS A 226 -5.91 -2.04 -2.23
C LYS A 226 -6.41 -0.65 -1.83
N PRO A 227 -5.64 0.10 -1.03
CA PRO A 227 -5.98 1.49 -0.72
C PRO A 227 -5.93 2.37 -1.97
N ILE A 228 -6.81 3.35 -2.02
CA ILE A 228 -6.94 4.29 -3.13
C ILE A 228 -6.50 5.67 -2.68
N ILE A 229 -5.62 6.29 -3.47
CA ILE A 229 -5.23 7.69 -3.39
C ILE A 229 -5.93 8.42 -4.54
N PHE A 230 -6.70 9.45 -4.24
CA PHE A 230 -7.45 10.22 -5.21
C PHE A 230 -6.81 11.58 -5.45
N ASP A 231 -6.56 11.91 -6.70
CA ASP A 231 -6.10 13.24 -7.11
C ASP A 231 -7.32 14.19 -7.15
N GLY A 232 -7.38 15.10 -6.20
CA GLY A 232 -8.47 16.05 -6.01
C GLY A 232 -8.27 17.38 -6.72
N ASP A 233 -7.30 17.48 -7.65
CA ASP A 233 -6.97 18.71 -8.33
C ASP A 233 -6.66 19.86 -7.33
N THR A 234 -7.29 21.05 -7.46
CA THR A 234 -7.15 22.15 -6.47
C THR A 234 -8.01 21.95 -5.22
N GLY A 235 -8.85 20.91 -5.19
CA GLY A 235 -9.89 20.71 -4.19
C GLY A 235 -11.12 21.59 -4.40
N GLY A 236 -11.13 22.46 -5.41
CA GLY A 236 -12.22 23.39 -5.71
C GLY A 236 -12.46 24.42 -4.60
N LEU A 237 -13.71 24.87 -4.46
CA LEU A 237 -14.12 25.78 -3.37
C LEU A 237 -14.08 25.05 -2.03
N THR A 238 -13.64 25.74 -0.98
CA THR A 238 -13.53 25.17 0.38
C THR A 238 -14.84 24.56 0.88
N GLU A 239 -15.97 25.20 0.59
CA GLU A 239 -17.31 24.73 0.96
C GLU A 239 -17.67 23.41 0.27
N HIS A 240 -17.24 23.20 -0.97
CA HIS A 240 -17.43 21.95 -1.70
C HIS A 240 -16.43 20.89 -1.25
N PHE A 241 -15.19 21.28 -0.97
CA PHE A 241 -14.13 20.37 -0.51
C PHE A 241 -14.52 19.60 0.75
N VAL A 242 -15.18 20.27 1.70
CA VAL A 242 -15.73 19.66 2.92
C VAL A 242 -16.64 18.46 2.60
N TYR A 243 -17.48 18.57 1.59
CA TYR A 243 -18.38 17.49 1.17
C TYR A 243 -17.64 16.41 0.36
N THR A 244 -16.69 16.82 -0.48
CA THR A 244 -15.82 15.90 -1.22
C THR A 244 -15.06 14.96 -0.27
N VAL A 245 -14.44 15.49 0.78
CA VAL A 245 -13.77 14.71 1.82
C VAL A 245 -14.70 13.66 2.42
N ARG A 246 -15.90 14.06 2.88
CA ARG A 246 -16.89 13.14 3.47
C ARG A 246 -17.35 12.07 2.49
N THR A 247 -17.50 12.41 1.22
CA THR A 247 -17.93 11.46 0.19
C THR A 247 -16.84 10.43 -0.07
N LEU A 248 -15.60 10.86 -0.25
CA LEU A 248 -14.45 9.98 -0.47
C LEU A 248 -14.23 9.00 0.71
N GLU A 249 -14.37 9.48 1.94
CA GLU A 249 -14.30 8.62 3.12
C GLU A 249 -15.38 7.52 3.11
N LYS A 250 -16.62 7.86 2.77
CA LYS A 250 -17.72 6.89 2.66
C LYS A 250 -17.49 5.87 1.56
N MET A 251 -16.84 6.27 0.46
CA MET A 251 -16.45 5.38 -0.63
C MET A 251 -15.23 4.49 -0.28
N GLY A 252 -14.58 4.72 0.85
CA GLY A 252 -13.42 3.95 1.28
C GLY A 252 -12.11 4.36 0.62
N VAL A 253 -12.03 5.57 0.08
CA VAL A 253 -10.78 6.19 -0.38
C VAL A 253 -9.89 6.45 0.83
N SER A 254 -8.58 6.20 0.70
CA SER A 254 -7.63 6.32 1.80
C SER A 254 -7.01 7.70 1.92
N ALA A 255 -6.84 8.40 0.79
CA ALA A 255 -6.27 9.74 0.78
C ALA A 255 -6.78 10.57 -0.40
N ILE A 256 -6.82 11.88 -0.21
CA ILE A 256 -6.96 12.86 -1.27
C ILE A 256 -5.68 13.70 -1.38
N ILE A 257 -5.22 13.94 -2.60
CA ILE A 257 -4.16 14.93 -2.90
C ILE A 257 -4.85 16.17 -3.42
N ILE A 258 -4.48 17.34 -2.91
CA ILE A 258 -4.90 18.64 -3.45
C ILE A 258 -3.68 19.51 -3.69
N GLU A 259 -3.67 20.24 -4.81
CA GLU A 259 -2.57 21.15 -5.19
C GLU A 259 -2.86 22.61 -4.85
N ASP A 260 -1.82 23.35 -4.46
CA ASP A 260 -1.91 24.74 -4.03
C ASP A 260 -2.04 25.73 -5.20
N LYS A 261 -2.96 25.44 -6.15
CA LYS A 261 -3.33 26.30 -7.27
C LYS A 261 -4.71 26.91 -7.09
N THR A 262 -4.98 27.98 -7.82
CA THR A 262 -6.28 28.67 -7.85
C THR A 262 -6.90 28.65 -9.25
N GLY A 263 -8.22 28.80 -9.30
CA GLY A 263 -8.98 28.85 -10.54
C GLY A 263 -9.02 27.51 -11.27
N LEU A 264 -9.27 27.54 -12.56
CA LEU A 264 -9.08 26.37 -13.41
C LEU A 264 -7.58 26.07 -13.48
N LYS A 265 -7.18 24.94 -12.93
CA LYS A 265 -5.77 24.54 -12.95
C LYS A 265 -5.25 24.43 -14.38
N LYS A 266 -3.95 24.62 -14.54
CA LYS A 266 -3.21 24.20 -15.72
C LYS A 266 -2.39 22.97 -15.37
N ASN A 267 -2.24 22.04 -16.31
CA ASN A 267 -1.46 20.84 -16.06
C ASN A 267 0.01 21.19 -15.75
N SER A 268 0.53 20.67 -14.66
CA SER A 268 1.89 20.94 -14.19
C SER A 268 2.98 20.45 -15.16
N LEU A 269 2.65 19.51 -16.08
CA LEU A 269 3.58 19.04 -17.11
C LEU A 269 3.98 20.13 -18.11
N PHE A 270 3.19 21.19 -18.23
CA PHE A 270 3.53 22.36 -19.07
C PHE A 270 4.47 23.35 -18.36
N GLY A 271 4.80 23.13 -17.08
CA GLY A 271 5.68 24.02 -16.31
C GLY A 271 5.25 25.48 -16.44
N ASN A 272 6.19 26.37 -16.81
CA ASN A 272 5.97 27.80 -17.01
C ASN A 272 5.57 28.17 -18.46
N GLU A 273 5.35 27.19 -19.35
CA GLU A 273 4.86 27.48 -20.71
C GLU A 273 3.43 28.07 -20.72
N VAL A 274 2.70 27.86 -19.63
CA VAL A 274 1.38 28.42 -19.39
C VAL A 274 1.35 29.16 -18.06
N GLU A 275 0.64 30.28 -17.99
CA GLU A 275 0.46 31.01 -16.74
C GLU A 275 -0.28 30.13 -15.72
N GLN A 276 0.33 29.92 -14.58
CA GLN A 276 -0.23 29.16 -13.45
C GLN A 276 -0.34 30.06 -12.23
N THR A 277 -1.46 29.98 -11.53
CA THR A 277 -1.73 30.79 -10.34
C THR A 277 -1.68 29.93 -9.09
N GLN A 278 -0.67 30.15 -8.24
CA GLN A 278 -0.54 29.49 -6.96
C GLN A 278 -1.38 30.20 -5.90
N ASP A 279 -2.08 29.47 -5.07
CA ASP A 279 -2.89 29.98 -3.96
C ASP A 279 -2.00 30.58 -2.86
N SER A 280 -2.56 31.44 -2.05
CA SER A 280 -1.86 31.92 -0.85
C SER A 280 -1.73 30.81 0.18
N ILE A 281 -0.68 30.91 1.02
CA ILE A 281 -0.45 29.96 2.11
C ILE A 281 -1.67 29.94 3.04
N GLU A 282 -2.24 31.10 3.33
CA GLU A 282 -3.37 31.28 4.24
C GLU A 282 -4.63 30.59 3.72
N ASN A 283 -5.00 30.83 2.44
CA ASN A 283 -6.20 30.28 1.84
C ASN A 283 -6.11 28.75 1.72
N PHE A 284 -4.98 28.25 1.23
CA PHE A 284 -4.81 26.80 1.09
C PHE A 284 -4.72 26.09 2.45
N SER A 285 -4.07 26.70 3.45
CA SER A 285 -4.07 26.20 4.83
C SER A 285 -5.48 26.16 5.42
N ALA A 286 -6.29 27.19 5.17
CA ALA A 286 -7.69 27.22 5.62
C ALA A 286 -8.52 26.10 4.95
N LYS A 287 -8.30 25.83 3.67
CA LYS A 287 -8.95 24.71 2.95
C LYS A 287 -8.57 23.37 3.55
N ILE A 288 -7.27 23.13 3.82
CA ILE A 288 -6.79 21.91 4.49
C ILE A 288 -7.46 21.75 5.85
N ALA A 289 -7.44 22.81 6.69
CA ALA A 289 -8.03 22.78 8.03
C ALA A 289 -9.55 22.49 7.97
N ALA A 290 -10.27 23.08 7.01
CA ALA A 290 -11.69 22.79 6.80
C ALA A 290 -11.93 21.33 6.41
N GLY A 291 -11.13 20.78 5.50
CA GLY A 291 -11.17 19.38 5.11
C GLY A 291 -10.89 18.45 6.29
N LYS A 292 -9.86 18.73 7.08
CA LYS A 292 -9.52 17.96 8.30
C LYS A 292 -10.66 17.97 9.31
N LYS A 293 -11.27 19.12 9.54
CA LYS A 293 -12.44 19.23 10.43
C LYS A 293 -13.67 18.47 9.91
N ALA A 294 -13.76 18.28 8.60
CA ALA A 294 -14.87 17.59 7.96
C ALA A 294 -14.74 16.06 7.98
N GLN A 295 -13.55 15.54 8.22
CA GLN A 295 -13.31 14.10 8.27
C GLN A 295 -14.24 13.39 9.25
N LEU A 296 -14.64 12.17 8.88
CA LEU A 296 -15.47 11.30 9.70
C LEU A 296 -14.63 10.39 10.60
N THR A 297 -13.38 10.11 10.17
CA THR A 297 -12.43 9.22 10.85
C THR A 297 -11.01 9.77 10.75
N ASP A 298 -10.12 9.27 11.58
CA ASP A 298 -8.68 9.60 11.55
C ASP A 298 -7.92 8.81 10.47
N ASP A 299 -8.55 7.84 9.83
CA ASP A 299 -7.92 6.97 8.84
C ASP A 299 -7.67 7.69 7.50
N PHE A 300 -8.59 8.55 7.07
CA PHE A 300 -8.49 9.29 5.82
C PHE A 300 -7.39 10.36 5.89
N MET A 301 -6.68 10.56 4.76
CA MET A 301 -5.54 11.45 4.70
C MET A 301 -5.76 12.58 3.70
N ILE A 302 -5.32 13.79 4.06
CA ILE A 302 -5.24 14.93 3.15
C ILE A 302 -3.76 15.20 2.89
N ILE A 303 -3.35 15.09 1.61
CA ILE A 303 -1.98 15.30 1.15
C ILE A 303 -1.94 16.61 0.40
N ALA A 304 -1.09 17.53 0.84
CA ALA A 304 -0.91 18.82 0.19
C ALA A 304 0.19 18.74 -0.88
N ARG A 305 -0.16 19.01 -2.13
CA ARG A 305 0.78 19.11 -3.25
C ARG A 305 1.22 20.56 -3.41
N ILE A 306 2.54 20.77 -3.43
CA ILE A 306 3.17 22.08 -3.50
C ILE A 306 3.76 22.27 -4.89
N GLU A 307 3.34 23.34 -5.58
CA GLU A 307 3.73 23.65 -6.94
C GLU A 307 4.91 24.65 -7.03
N SER A 308 5.44 25.12 -5.91
CA SER A 308 6.49 26.15 -5.84
C SER A 308 7.72 25.85 -6.71
N LEU A 309 8.14 24.57 -6.77
CA LEU A 309 9.32 24.19 -7.56
C LEU A 309 9.04 24.20 -9.06
N ILE A 310 7.84 23.80 -9.49
CA ILE A 310 7.39 23.88 -10.88
C ILE A 310 7.27 25.36 -11.32
N LEU A 311 6.81 26.21 -10.40
CA LEU A 311 6.64 27.64 -10.63
C LEU A 311 7.93 28.45 -10.40
N GLU A 312 9.07 27.79 -10.22
CA GLU A 312 10.39 28.40 -10.02
C GLU A 312 10.45 29.39 -8.84
N ARG A 313 9.57 29.22 -7.83
CA ARG A 313 9.55 30.06 -6.61
C ARG A 313 10.63 29.67 -5.58
N GLY A 314 11.33 28.58 -5.85
CA GLY A 314 12.46 28.10 -5.06
C GLY A 314 12.11 27.24 -3.86
N MET A 315 13.15 26.64 -3.31
CA MET A 315 13.03 25.67 -2.19
C MET A 315 12.55 26.33 -0.88
N GLU A 316 12.89 27.59 -0.64
CA GLU A 316 12.48 28.29 0.58
C GLU A 316 10.95 28.49 0.62
N ASP A 317 10.32 28.92 -0.48
CA ASP A 317 8.86 29.01 -0.59
C ASP A 317 8.21 27.65 -0.42
N ALA A 318 8.73 26.61 -1.07
CA ALA A 318 8.23 25.24 -0.94
C ALA A 318 8.27 24.76 0.52
N LEU A 319 9.35 24.99 1.24
CA LEU A 319 9.50 24.60 2.65
C LEU A 319 8.57 25.39 3.57
N ASN A 320 8.38 26.70 3.32
CA ASN A 320 7.48 27.54 4.10
C ASN A 320 6.03 27.07 3.93
N ARG A 321 5.60 26.75 2.72
CA ARG A 321 4.29 26.16 2.43
C ARG A 321 4.14 24.81 3.10
N ALA A 322 5.12 23.93 2.99
CA ALA A 322 5.09 22.60 3.61
C ALA A 322 4.86 22.70 5.13
N ARG A 323 5.60 23.60 5.82
CA ARG A 323 5.43 23.82 7.27
C ARG A 323 4.04 24.32 7.60
N ALA A 324 3.52 25.30 6.84
CA ALA A 324 2.19 25.85 7.05
C ALA A 324 1.08 24.80 6.82
N PHE A 325 1.19 24.00 5.76
CA PHE A 325 0.21 22.99 5.43
C PHE A 325 0.18 21.83 6.43
N VAL A 326 1.36 21.41 6.93
CA VAL A 326 1.45 20.44 8.04
C VAL A 326 0.85 20.99 9.32
N ALA A 327 1.10 22.28 9.63
CA ALA A 327 0.48 22.95 10.77
C ALA A 327 -1.04 23.07 10.65
N ALA A 328 -1.55 23.24 9.43
CA ALA A 328 -2.99 23.24 9.11
C ALA A 328 -3.64 21.84 9.18
N GLY A 329 -2.84 20.77 9.30
CA GLY A 329 -3.31 19.40 9.49
C GLY A 329 -3.09 18.47 8.29
N ALA A 330 -2.37 18.88 7.24
CA ALA A 330 -2.01 17.95 6.16
C ALA A 330 -1.29 16.71 6.73
N ASP A 331 -1.70 15.53 6.27
CA ASP A 331 -1.09 14.25 6.68
C ASP A 331 0.18 13.94 5.90
N GLY A 332 0.33 14.52 4.71
CA GLY A 332 1.50 14.35 3.85
C GLY A 332 1.74 15.56 2.96
N ILE A 333 2.97 15.66 2.46
CA ILE A 333 3.40 16.67 1.50
C ILE A 333 3.87 15.97 0.24
N MET A 334 3.41 16.45 -0.91
CA MET A 334 3.85 16.06 -2.24
C MET A 334 4.53 17.25 -2.90
N GLY A 335 5.75 17.06 -3.38
CA GLY A 335 6.46 18.05 -4.20
C GLY A 335 6.84 17.43 -5.53
N THR A 336 6.74 18.22 -6.60
CA THR A 336 7.26 17.87 -7.91
C THR A 336 8.43 18.79 -8.21
N ALA A 337 9.59 18.23 -8.58
CA ALA A 337 10.72 18.99 -9.07
C ALA A 337 10.95 18.63 -10.52
N ASP A 338 10.95 19.66 -11.40
CA ASP A 338 11.35 19.52 -12.78
C ASP A 338 12.77 20.11 -12.91
N THR A 339 13.79 19.31 -12.53
CA THR A 339 15.16 19.71 -12.80
C THR A 339 15.71 18.87 -13.95
N PRO A 340 16.12 19.53 -15.06
CA PRO A 340 16.70 18.82 -16.21
C PRO A 340 18.02 18.08 -15.92
N ALA A 341 18.59 18.27 -14.75
CA ALA A 341 19.93 17.80 -14.39
C ALA A 341 19.97 16.48 -13.59
N GLU A 342 18.83 15.95 -13.11
CA GLU A 342 18.82 14.65 -12.42
C GLU A 342 17.60 13.81 -12.85
N PRO A 343 17.78 12.48 -13.08
CA PRO A 343 16.72 11.60 -13.55
C PRO A 343 15.75 11.18 -12.43
N MET A 344 15.37 12.11 -11.55
CA MET A 344 14.35 11.89 -10.55
C MET A 344 13.08 12.63 -10.91
N ARG A 345 12.40 12.16 -11.97
CA ARG A 345 10.95 12.36 -12.11
C ARG A 345 10.28 11.50 -11.06
N GLY A 346 10.27 11.95 -9.81
CA GLY A 346 9.73 11.21 -8.68
C GLY A 346 8.85 12.13 -7.86
N LEU A 347 7.59 11.74 -7.68
CA LEU A 347 6.74 12.28 -6.64
C LEU A 347 7.38 11.96 -5.28
N ILE A 348 7.82 12.97 -4.54
CA ILE A 348 8.33 12.79 -3.18
C ILE A 348 7.16 12.97 -2.23
N PHE A 349 6.70 11.88 -1.64
CA PHE A 349 5.77 11.92 -0.52
C PHE A 349 6.56 11.93 0.79
N SER A 350 6.36 12.95 1.62
CA SER A 350 6.81 12.96 3.00
C SER A 350 5.61 13.04 3.93
N PHE A 351 5.48 12.08 4.84
CA PHE A 351 4.38 12.05 5.79
C PHE A 351 4.73 12.81 7.07
N ARG A 352 3.74 13.40 7.71
CA ARG A 352 3.85 14.32 8.85
C ARG A 352 4.92 13.93 9.87
N ASN A 353 4.96 12.68 10.31
CA ASN A 353 5.90 12.22 11.33
C ASN A 353 7.36 12.17 10.84
N ARG A 354 7.59 11.91 9.54
CA ARG A 354 8.93 11.93 8.94
C ARG A 354 9.38 13.34 8.62
N PHE A 355 8.47 14.22 8.23
CA PHE A 355 8.78 15.62 7.91
C PHE A 355 9.20 16.42 9.16
N MET A 356 8.54 16.22 10.30
CA MET A 356 8.92 16.86 11.57
C MET A 356 10.33 16.46 12.03
N ASN A 357 10.74 15.21 11.74
CA ASN A 357 12.10 14.73 12.04
C ASN A 357 13.16 15.25 11.05
N LEU A 358 12.81 15.46 9.78
CA LEU A 358 13.70 16.03 8.76
C LEU A 358 13.91 17.54 8.96
N ALA A 359 12.93 18.27 9.47
CA ALA A 359 13.03 19.71 9.77
C ALA A 359 13.92 20.02 10.98
N SER A 360 14.21 19.03 11.81
CA SER A 360 15.07 19.15 13.02
C SER A 360 16.48 18.58 12.85
N SER A 361 16.78 17.91 11.73
CA SER A 361 18.10 17.31 11.46
C SER A 361 18.79 18.00 10.28
N THR A 362 20.09 18.29 10.43
CA THR A 362 20.99 18.63 9.32
C THR A 362 20.92 17.50 8.27
N PRO A 363 20.78 17.78 6.98
CA PRO A 363 20.63 16.73 5.98
C PRO A 363 21.86 15.81 5.97
N PRO A 364 21.67 14.47 5.99
CA PRO A 364 22.78 13.56 5.79
C PRO A 364 23.36 13.75 4.38
N ALA A 365 24.67 13.71 4.26
CA ALA A 365 25.37 13.80 2.98
C ALA A 365 24.87 12.68 2.04
N VAL A 366 24.36 13.08 0.87
CA VAL A 366 23.85 12.15 -0.14
C VAL A 366 25.02 11.31 -0.68
N PRO A 367 24.99 9.98 -0.60
CA PRO A 367 26.01 9.15 -1.23
C PRO A 367 25.94 9.30 -2.75
N LYS A 368 27.07 9.53 -3.39
CA LYS A 368 27.16 9.58 -4.86
C LYS A 368 26.75 8.23 -5.46
N PRO A 369 25.85 8.20 -6.45
CA PRO A 369 25.46 6.96 -7.10
C PRO A 369 26.63 6.35 -7.88
N LYS A 370 26.80 5.03 -7.76
CA LYS A 370 27.69 4.26 -8.64
C LYS A 370 27.10 4.28 -10.05
N ALA A 371 27.95 4.56 -11.03
CA ALA A 371 27.57 4.58 -12.44
C ALA A 371 27.01 3.21 -12.87
N THR A 372 25.76 3.16 -13.29
CA THR A 372 25.13 2.03 -13.97
C THR A 372 24.93 2.37 -15.45
N THR A 373 25.23 1.41 -16.30
CA THR A 373 25.14 1.46 -17.76
C THR A 373 23.70 1.78 -18.21
N PRO A 374 23.48 2.64 -19.21
CA PRO A 374 22.12 3.00 -19.63
C PRO A 374 21.44 1.86 -20.41
N MET A 375 20.22 1.50 -19.98
CA MET A 375 19.30 0.68 -20.77
C MET A 375 18.67 1.52 -21.89
N PRO A 376 18.38 0.92 -23.07
CA PRO A 376 17.80 1.66 -24.19
C PRO A 376 16.35 2.07 -23.91
N MET A 377 16.07 3.35 -24.16
CA MET A 377 14.74 3.93 -24.12
C MET A 377 13.83 3.32 -25.20
N MET A 378 12.71 2.70 -24.78
CA MET A 378 11.57 2.56 -25.69
C MET A 378 10.79 3.88 -25.71
N ALA A 379 10.82 4.53 -26.88
CA ALA A 379 10.01 5.69 -27.15
C ALA A 379 8.55 5.26 -27.30
N SER A 380 7.66 5.68 -26.40
CA SER A 380 6.22 5.68 -26.67
C SER A 380 5.85 7.01 -27.29
N ALA A 381 5.49 6.98 -28.58
CA ALA A 381 4.85 8.08 -29.25
C ALA A 381 3.46 8.30 -28.65
N VAL A 382 3.21 9.51 -28.19
CA VAL A 382 1.86 10.00 -27.90
C VAL A 382 1.56 11.07 -28.92
N VAL A 383 0.57 10.81 -29.74
CA VAL A 383 -0.11 11.81 -30.60
C VAL A 383 -1.04 12.63 -29.74
#